data_66fde39d605b50ab8ba1c36676df4a32
#
_entry.id   66fde39d605b50ab8ba1c36676df4a32
#
_cell.length_a   1.000
_cell.length_b   1.000
_cell.length_c   1.000
_cell.angle_alpha   90.00
_cell.angle_beta   90.00
_cell.angle_gamma   90.00
#
_symmetry.space_group_name_H-M   'P 1'
#
loop_
_entity.id
_entity.type
_entity.pdbx_description
1 polymer ?
#
loop_
_entity_poly.entity_id
_entity_poly.type
_entity_poly.pdbx_seq_one_letter_code
_entity_poly.pdbx_strand_id
1 'polypeptide(L)'
;HERLVGSEMCIRDRVWANQVSYKTSIARDHHIDALVGYEIDDQYRDYLSGYATNFATHDKNQISNGMKTESVGGNDTRTRMVSYLTRLNYDYKNKYYLGGSFRTDGSSRFQRDNRWGSFWSISGAWRIIEEEFMSPTKDWLTDLKIRASYGVNGTLPSDYFGYMGLSSLTNGYLEQPGIIQSQLRNDDLQWLSLIHI
;
A
#
# COMPACT_ATOMS: atom_id res chain seq x y z
N HIS A 1 25.92 -31.87 -12.67
CA HIS A 1 26.11 -31.15 -11.42
C HIS A 1 24.75 -30.92 -10.78
N GLU A 2 24.48 -31.66 -9.70
CA GLU A 2 23.27 -31.44 -8.95
C GLU A 2 23.39 -30.14 -8.17
N ARG A 3 22.33 -29.36 -8.25
CA ARG A 3 22.24 -28.01 -7.75
C ARG A 3 20.97 -27.86 -6.94
N LEU A 4 21.09 -27.53 -5.67
CA LEU A 4 19.95 -27.20 -4.84
C LEU A 4 19.97 -25.72 -4.45
N VAL A 5 18.86 -25.03 -4.68
CA VAL A 5 18.60 -23.67 -4.22
C VAL A 5 17.42 -23.73 -3.26
N GLY A 6 17.62 -23.27 -2.06
CA GLY A 6 16.56 -23.12 -1.06
C GLY A 6 16.43 -21.66 -0.66
N SER A 7 15.22 -21.18 -0.56
CA SER A 7 14.91 -19.86 -0.01
C SER A 7 13.73 -19.95 0.92
N GLU A 8 13.81 -19.24 2.02
CA GLU A 8 12.73 -19.07 2.99
C GLU A 8 12.46 -17.59 3.18
N MET A 9 11.18 -17.23 3.16
CA MET A 9 10.75 -15.86 3.42
C MET A 9 9.67 -15.88 4.50
N CYS A 10 9.98 -15.26 5.63
CA CYS A 10 9.03 -15.07 6.72
C CYS A 10 8.48 -13.64 6.66
N ILE A 11 7.17 -13.53 6.58
CA ILE A 11 6.46 -12.24 6.62
C ILE A 11 5.65 -12.19 7.90
N ARG A 12 5.79 -11.11 8.66
CA ARG A 12 4.98 -10.83 9.85
C ARG A 12 4.39 -9.43 9.72
N ASP A 13 3.11 -9.39 9.45
CA ASP A 13 2.35 -8.15 9.34
C ASP A 13 1.49 -7.98 10.61
N ARG A 14 1.48 -6.76 11.13
CA ARG A 14 0.63 -6.36 12.24
C ARG A 14 -0.11 -5.10 11.86
N VAL A 15 -1.42 -5.21 11.77
CA VAL A 15 -2.30 -4.07 11.51
C VAL A 15 -3.10 -3.78 12.77
N TRP A 16 -3.07 -2.53 13.20
CA TRP A 16 -3.91 -2.03 14.29
C TRP A 16 -4.75 -0.88 13.75
N ALA A 17 -6.05 -1.10 13.66
CA ALA A 17 -6.99 -0.15 13.10
C ALA A 17 -8.10 0.17 14.11
N ASN A 18 -8.39 1.44 14.27
CA ASN A 18 -9.52 1.94 15.02
C ASN A 18 -10.35 2.83 14.13
N GLN A 19 -11.65 2.59 14.11
CA GLN A 19 -12.57 3.36 13.30
C GLN A 19 -13.81 3.70 14.12
N VAL A 20 -14.26 4.94 14.01
CA VAL A 20 -15.51 5.40 14.59
C VAL A 20 -16.41 5.87 13.46
N SER A 21 -17.59 5.32 13.38
CA SER A 21 -18.62 5.73 12.42
C SER A 21 -19.81 6.35 13.14
N TYR A 22 -20.33 7.42 12.57
CA TYR A 22 -21.50 8.10 13.06
C TYR A 22 -22.52 8.24 11.92
N LYS A 23 -23.72 7.70 12.11
CA LYS A 23 -24.81 7.80 11.16
C LYS A 23 -25.99 8.48 11.80
N THR A 24 -26.54 9.46 11.12
CA THR A 24 -27.72 10.18 11.58
C THR A 24 -28.63 10.53 10.43
N SER A 25 -29.92 10.66 10.75
CA SER A 25 -30.93 11.14 9.83
C SER A 25 -31.66 12.32 10.45
N ILE A 26 -31.62 13.46 9.78
CA ILE A 26 -32.26 14.71 10.21
C ILE A 26 -33.46 14.96 9.33
N ALA A 27 -34.60 15.23 9.97
CA ALA A 27 -35.86 15.57 9.29
C ALA A 27 -36.31 14.51 8.24
N ARG A 28 -35.95 13.23 8.38
CA ARG A 28 -36.20 12.07 7.48
C ARG A 28 -35.61 12.16 6.08
N ASP A 29 -35.23 13.34 5.62
CA ASP A 29 -34.77 13.59 4.25
C ASP A 29 -33.25 13.73 4.13
N HIS A 30 -32.57 13.98 5.23
CA HIS A 30 -31.12 14.20 5.26
C HIS A 30 -30.44 13.05 5.99
N HIS A 31 -29.59 12.32 5.28
CA HIS A 31 -28.79 11.24 5.86
C HIS A 31 -27.33 11.61 5.82
N ILE A 32 -26.67 11.50 6.95
CA ILE A 32 -25.24 11.79 7.11
C ILE A 32 -24.57 10.53 7.64
N ASP A 33 -23.49 10.11 6.97
CA ASP A 33 -22.62 9.02 7.39
C ASP A 33 -21.18 9.56 7.45
N ALA A 34 -20.64 9.70 8.64
CA ALA A 34 -19.30 10.16 8.90
C ALA A 34 -18.46 9.03 9.48
N LEU A 35 -17.22 8.91 9.02
CA LEU A 35 -16.25 7.94 9.51
C LEU A 35 -14.91 8.63 9.74
N VAL A 36 -14.30 8.35 10.88
CA VAL A 36 -12.93 8.73 11.21
C VAL A 36 -12.18 7.47 11.59
N GLY A 37 -10.97 7.31 11.08
CA GLY A 37 -10.16 6.14 11.35
C GLY A 37 -8.70 6.49 11.54
N TYR A 38 -8.02 5.61 12.27
CA TYR A 38 -6.59 5.61 12.50
C TYR A 38 -6.08 4.19 12.34
N GLU A 39 -5.01 4.01 11.58
CA GLU A 39 -4.42 2.71 11.27
C GLU A 39 -2.90 2.77 11.37
N ILE A 40 -2.32 1.73 11.96
CA ILE A 40 -0.89 1.46 11.95
C ILE A 40 -0.68 0.11 11.28
N ASP A 41 0.19 0.07 10.28
CA ASP A 41 0.68 -1.14 9.63
C ASP A 41 2.18 -1.28 9.92
N ASP A 42 2.59 -2.41 10.52
CA ASP A 42 3.98 -2.76 10.84
C ASP A 42 4.32 -4.08 10.16
N GLN A 43 5.02 -4.00 9.05
CA GLN A 43 5.42 -5.13 8.23
C GLN A 43 6.88 -5.46 8.45
N TYR A 44 7.16 -6.70 8.82
CA TYR A 44 8.50 -7.25 8.94
C TYR A 44 8.66 -8.41 7.96
N ARG A 45 9.72 -8.38 7.17
CA ARG A 45 10.10 -9.42 6.22
C ARG A 45 11.51 -9.87 6.54
N ASP A 46 11.68 -11.18 6.65
CA ASP A 46 12.96 -11.85 6.81
C ASP A 46 13.14 -12.83 5.64
N TYR A 47 14.23 -12.72 4.96
CA TYR A 47 14.56 -13.53 3.81
C TYR A 47 15.90 -14.23 4.02
N LEU A 48 15.91 -15.54 3.88
CA LEU A 48 17.10 -16.38 3.91
C LEU A 48 17.18 -17.19 2.63
N SER A 49 18.34 -17.22 2.01
CA SER A 49 18.63 -18.06 0.85
C SER A 49 19.93 -18.82 1.01
N GLY A 50 19.96 -20.03 0.48
CA GLY A 50 21.13 -20.87 0.48
C GLY A 50 21.27 -21.61 -0.85
N TYR A 51 22.50 -21.79 -1.27
CA TYR A 51 22.84 -22.52 -2.48
C TYR A 51 23.96 -23.52 -2.19
N ALA A 52 23.72 -24.79 -2.50
CA ALA A 52 24.70 -25.85 -2.32
C ALA A 52 24.78 -26.75 -3.55
N THR A 53 25.93 -27.39 -3.73
CA THR A 53 26.24 -28.32 -4.83
C THR A 53 26.86 -29.60 -4.31
N ASN A 54 27.01 -30.60 -5.22
CA ASN A 54 27.64 -31.89 -4.95
C ASN A 54 26.91 -32.71 -3.87
N PHE A 55 25.69 -33.09 -4.16
CA PHE A 55 24.90 -34.00 -3.30
C PHE A 55 25.27 -35.44 -3.56
N ALA A 56 25.42 -36.22 -2.49
CA ALA A 56 25.73 -37.65 -2.57
C ALA A 56 24.53 -38.49 -3.02
N THR A 57 23.30 -38.05 -2.82
CA THR A 57 22.06 -38.73 -3.18
C THR A 57 20.98 -37.76 -3.61
N HIS A 58 20.09 -38.21 -4.52
CA HIS A 58 18.92 -37.42 -4.97
C HIS A 58 17.78 -37.33 -3.95
N ASP A 59 17.75 -38.26 -2.99
CA ASP A 59 16.57 -38.45 -2.12
C ASP A 59 16.56 -37.53 -0.88
N LYS A 60 17.67 -36.84 -0.58
CA LYS A 60 17.80 -35.99 0.62
C LYS A 60 18.26 -34.58 0.25
N ASN A 61 17.32 -33.82 -0.27
CA ASN A 61 17.53 -32.47 -0.79
C ASN A 61 17.48 -31.39 0.29
N GLN A 62 18.35 -31.48 1.30
CA GLN A 62 18.56 -30.40 2.27
C GLN A 62 19.88 -29.70 1.96
N ILE A 63 19.94 -28.38 2.07
CA ILE A 63 21.14 -27.56 1.79
C ILE A 63 22.33 -28.06 2.62
N SER A 64 22.08 -28.52 3.86
CA SER A 64 23.10 -29.07 4.77
C SER A 64 23.75 -30.37 4.29
N ASN A 65 23.15 -31.07 3.32
CA ASN A 65 23.68 -32.32 2.77
C ASN A 65 24.55 -32.13 1.52
N GLY A 66 24.68 -30.89 1.03
CA GLY A 66 25.61 -30.56 -0.04
C GLY A 66 27.05 -30.52 0.45
N MET A 67 27.98 -31.12 -0.30
CA MET A 67 29.41 -31.09 0.06
C MET A 67 30.02 -29.70 -0.05
N LYS A 68 29.45 -28.84 -0.90
CA LYS A 68 29.94 -27.48 -1.12
C LYS A 68 28.81 -26.49 -1.02
N THR A 69 28.82 -25.64 0.02
CA THR A 69 27.98 -24.47 0.11
C THR A 69 28.61 -23.35 -0.71
N GLU A 70 27.90 -22.94 -1.77
CA GLU A 70 28.38 -21.93 -2.72
C GLU A 70 28.07 -20.52 -2.22
N SER A 71 26.84 -20.32 -1.72
CA SER A 71 26.42 -19.02 -1.17
C SER A 71 25.33 -19.19 -0.12
N VAL A 72 25.38 -18.30 0.86
CA VAL A 72 24.31 -18.08 1.83
C VAL A 72 24.07 -16.58 1.86
N GLY A 73 22.82 -16.18 1.76
CA GLY A 73 22.41 -14.78 1.81
C GLY A 73 21.16 -14.61 2.63
N GLY A 74 21.02 -13.46 3.23
CA GLY A 74 19.82 -13.12 3.97
C GLY A 74 19.74 -11.61 4.19
N ASN A 75 18.52 -11.13 4.31
CA ASN A 75 18.24 -9.75 4.69
C ASN A 75 16.92 -9.67 5.44
N ASP A 76 16.82 -8.71 6.32
CA ASP A 76 15.58 -8.34 6.96
C ASP A 76 15.18 -6.91 6.58
N THR A 77 13.87 -6.69 6.53
CA THR A 77 13.30 -5.40 6.18
C THR A 77 12.09 -5.12 7.04
N ARG A 78 12.04 -3.95 7.63
CA ARG A 78 10.89 -3.49 8.39
C ARG A 78 10.34 -2.20 7.85
N THR A 79 9.05 -2.18 7.54
CA THR A 79 8.34 -0.96 7.12
C THR A 79 7.18 -0.68 8.04
N ARG A 80 6.94 0.60 8.28
CA ARG A 80 5.80 1.08 9.06
C ARG A 80 5.05 2.14 8.29
N MET A 81 3.74 2.05 8.36
CA MET A 81 2.83 3.06 7.83
C MET A 81 1.82 3.46 8.91
N VAL A 82 1.55 4.74 9.00
CA VAL A 82 0.52 5.32 9.87
C VAL A 82 -0.43 6.10 9.00
N SER A 83 -1.72 5.84 9.16
CA SER A 83 -2.76 6.41 8.32
C SER A 83 -3.86 7.04 9.17
N TYR A 84 -4.27 8.23 8.80
CA TYR A 84 -5.49 8.88 9.30
C TYR A 84 -6.46 9.00 8.15
N LEU A 85 -7.69 8.61 8.37
CA LEU A 85 -8.72 8.65 7.34
C LEU A 85 -9.99 9.30 7.86
N THR A 86 -10.62 10.07 7.01
CA THR A 86 -11.93 10.66 7.26
C THR A 86 -12.79 10.52 6.02
N ARG A 87 -14.04 10.13 6.20
CA ARG A 87 -15.04 10.05 5.13
C ARG A 87 -16.33 10.68 5.60
N LEU A 88 -16.93 11.45 4.72
CA LEU A 88 -18.24 12.03 4.93
C LEU A 88 -19.12 11.72 3.71
N ASN A 89 -20.27 11.10 3.93
CA ASN A 89 -21.29 10.91 2.91
C ASN A 89 -22.55 11.63 3.37
N TYR A 90 -23.15 12.34 2.46
CA TYR A 90 -24.40 13.02 2.65
C TYR A 90 -25.39 12.61 1.55
N ASP A 91 -26.60 12.31 1.96
CA ASP A 91 -27.69 11.95 1.09
C ASP A 91 -28.88 12.86 1.40
N TYR A 92 -29.52 13.37 0.35
CA TYR A 92 -30.72 14.16 0.45
C TYR A 92 -31.86 13.51 -0.36
N LYS A 93 -32.90 13.11 0.36
CA LYS A 93 -34.14 12.47 -0.19
C LYS A 93 -33.85 11.23 -1.05
N ASN A 94 -32.76 10.53 -0.86
CA ASN A 94 -32.29 9.45 -1.74
C ASN A 94 -32.15 9.84 -3.22
N LYS A 95 -32.09 11.14 -3.52
CA LYS A 95 -31.93 11.71 -4.86
C LYS A 95 -30.55 12.25 -5.12
N TYR A 96 -30.01 13.02 -4.18
CA TYR A 96 -28.73 13.71 -4.30
C TYR A 96 -27.74 13.13 -3.29
N TYR A 97 -26.60 12.71 -3.78
CA TYR A 97 -25.56 12.11 -2.97
C TYR A 97 -24.28 12.92 -3.12
N LEU A 98 -23.67 13.28 -2.01
CA LEU A 98 -22.37 13.90 -1.95
C LEU A 98 -21.46 13.07 -1.06
N GLY A 99 -20.26 12.80 -1.52
CA GLY A 99 -19.25 12.08 -0.76
C GLY A 99 -17.94 12.83 -0.78
N GLY A 100 -17.24 12.85 0.35
CA GLY A 100 -15.88 13.35 0.47
C GLY A 100 -15.04 12.40 1.30
N SER A 101 -13.79 12.21 0.92
CA SER A 101 -12.81 11.50 1.74
C SER A 101 -11.50 12.25 1.79
N PHE A 102 -10.85 12.15 2.93
CA PHE A 102 -9.51 12.65 3.16
C PHE A 102 -8.71 11.59 3.89
N ARG A 103 -7.50 11.31 3.39
CA ARG A 103 -6.56 10.40 4.00
C ARG A 103 -5.17 11.04 4.02
N THR A 104 -4.48 10.88 5.12
CA THR A 104 -3.07 11.23 5.21
C THR A 104 -2.29 10.03 5.70
N ASP A 105 -1.25 9.67 4.97
CA ASP A 105 -0.43 8.48 5.19
C ASP A 105 1.02 8.88 5.42
N GLY A 106 1.61 8.35 6.49
CA GLY A 106 3.03 8.52 6.78
C GLY A 106 3.76 7.18 6.66
N SER A 107 4.75 7.10 5.77
CA SER A 107 5.51 5.86 5.52
C SER A 107 6.98 5.97 5.89
N SER A 108 7.54 4.90 6.47
CA SER A 108 8.98 4.79 6.76
C SER A 108 9.85 4.62 5.52
N ARG A 109 9.24 4.42 4.33
CA ARG A 109 9.97 4.33 3.04
C ARG A 109 10.49 5.66 2.54
N PHE A 110 10.14 6.76 3.21
CA PHE A 110 10.57 8.10 2.86
C PHE A 110 11.44 8.71 3.96
N GLN A 111 12.24 9.70 3.58
CA GLN A 111 12.96 10.52 4.53
C GLN A 111 11.97 11.23 5.48
N ARG A 112 12.46 11.62 6.65
CA ARG A 112 11.65 12.14 7.76
C ARG A 112 10.74 13.30 7.36
N ASP A 113 11.22 14.20 6.53
CA ASP A 113 10.52 15.41 6.14
C ASP A 113 9.47 15.17 5.03
N ASN A 114 9.63 14.08 4.25
CA ASN A 114 8.77 13.74 3.11
C ASN A 114 7.87 12.52 3.36
N ARG A 115 7.74 12.08 4.62
CA ARG A 115 6.99 10.86 4.98
C ARG A 115 5.51 10.95 4.73
N TRP A 116 4.93 12.15 4.88
CA TRP A 116 3.50 12.34 4.89
C TRP A 116 2.97 12.73 3.52
N GLY A 117 2.01 11.95 3.03
CA GLY A 117 1.22 12.26 1.85
C GLY A 117 -0.24 12.45 2.22
N SER A 118 -0.87 13.46 1.62
CA SER A 118 -2.30 13.75 1.83
C SER A 118 -3.06 13.51 0.54
N PHE A 119 -4.14 12.74 0.63
CA PHE A 119 -4.96 12.31 -0.49
C PHE A 119 -6.41 12.63 -0.19
N TRP A 120 -7.15 13.03 -1.19
CA TRP A 120 -8.53 13.40 -1.02
C TRP A 120 -9.36 13.03 -2.23
N SER A 121 -10.63 12.83 -2.02
CA SER A 121 -11.59 12.65 -3.11
C SER A 121 -12.91 13.32 -2.79
N ILE A 122 -13.60 13.72 -3.83
CA ILE A 122 -14.96 14.22 -3.79
C ILE A 122 -15.78 13.47 -4.83
N SER A 123 -17.02 13.16 -4.51
CA SER A 123 -17.95 12.49 -5.42
C SER A 123 -19.34 13.07 -5.28
N GLY A 124 -20.05 13.11 -6.39
CA GLY A 124 -21.45 13.48 -6.45
C GLY A 124 -22.24 12.46 -7.26
N ALA A 125 -23.49 12.23 -6.88
CA ALA A 125 -24.39 11.44 -7.67
C ALA A 125 -25.81 12.02 -7.60
N TRP A 126 -26.49 11.91 -8.72
CA TRP A 126 -27.87 12.34 -8.88
C TRP A 126 -28.71 11.20 -9.43
N ARG A 127 -29.73 10.81 -8.67
CA ARG A 127 -30.66 9.77 -9.05
C ARG A 127 -31.86 10.42 -9.75
N ILE A 128 -31.75 10.58 -11.06
CA ILE A 128 -32.66 11.32 -11.91
C ILE A 128 -34.07 10.68 -11.91
N ILE A 129 -34.15 9.35 -11.82
CA ILE A 129 -35.40 8.62 -11.84
C ILE A 129 -36.35 9.02 -10.70
N GLU A 130 -35.83 9.55 -9.60
CA GLU A 130 -36.63 9.99 -8.46
C GLU A 130 -37.19 11.42 -8.62
N GLU A 131 -36.86 12.10 -9.72
CA GLU A 131 -37.42 13.42 -10.02
C GLU A 131 -38.86 13.33 -10.57
N GLU A 132 -39.66 14.35 -10.29
CA GLU A 132 -41.07 14.37 -10.69
C GLU A 132 -41.26 14.35 -12.21
N PHE A 133 -40.34 14.98 -12.96
CA PHE A 133 -40.40 15.00 -14.43
C PHE A 133 -40.11 13.62 -15.06
N MET A 134 -39.55 12.68 -14.31
CA MET A 134 -39.27 11.31 -14.78
C MET A 134 -40.46 10.35 -14.46
N SER A 135 -41.50 10.81 -13.82
CA SER A 135 -42.69 9.99 -13.48
C SER A 135 -43.24 9.19 -14.67
N PRO A 136 -43.38 9.75 -15.90
CA PRO A 136 -43.90 9.01 -17.04
C PRO A 136 -42.99 7.91 -17.57
N THR A 137 -41.70 7.93 -17.19
CA THR A 137 -40.73 6.97 -17.70
C THR A 137 -40.52 5.79 -16.75
N LYS A 138 -41.09 5.81 -15.55
CA LYS A 138 -40.95 4.75 -14.54
C LYS A 138 -41.52 3.40 -14.97
N ASP A 139 -42.42 3.39 -15.98
CA ASP A 139 -43.02 2.15 -16.48
C ASP A 139 -42.02 1.24 -17.21
N TRP A 140 -41.00 1.84 -17.84
CA TRP A 140 -40.02 1.11 -18.62
C TRP A 140 -38.59 1.31 -18.12
N LEU A 141 -38.30 2.39 -17.35
CA LEU A 141 -36.95 2.71 -16.82
C LEU A 141 -36.98 2.58 -15.30
N THR A 142 -36.30 1.55 -14.79
CA THR A 142 -36.31 1.22 -13.36
C THR A 142 -35.37 2.11 -12.55
N ASP A 143 -34.18 2.45 -13.06
CA ASP A 143 -33.24 3.35 -12.39
C ASP A 143 -32.41 4.13 -13.41
N LEU A 144 -32.17 5.41 -13.12
CA LEU A 144 -31.30 6.28 -13.85
C LEU A 144 -30.50 7.15 -12.86
N LYS A 145 -29.22 6.93 -12.80
CA LYS A 145 -28.30 7.63 -11.88
C LYS A 145 -27.04 8.09 -12.60
N ILE A 146 -26.74 9.37 -12.50
CA ILE A 146 -25.46 9.95 -12.95
C ILE A 146 -24.54 10.05 -11.74
N ARG A 147 -23.25 9.72 -11.93
CA ARG A 147 -22.19 9.82 -10.92
C ARG A 147 -20.98 10.51 -11.52
N ALA A 148 -20.34 11.34 -10.72
CA ALA A 148 -19.04 11.93 -11.02
C ALA A 148 -18.18 11.88 -9.76
N SER A 149 -16.89 11.60 -9.93
CA SER A 149 -15.94 11.62 -8.84
C SER A 149 -14.60 12.15 -9.33
N TYR A 150 -13.92 12.84 -8.44
CA TYR A 150 -12.57 13.33 -8.68
C TYR A 150 -11.74 13.10 -7.43
N GLY A 151 -10.51 12.63 -7.60
CA GLY A 151 -9.67 12.35 -6.45
C GLY A 151 -8.20 12.22 -6.80
N VAL A 152 -7.39 12.37 -5.78
CA VAL A 152 -5.94 12.23 -5.83
C VAL A 152 -5.55 11.07 -4.92
N ASN A 153 -4.87 10.07 -5.49
CA ASN A 153 -4.33 8.94 -4.79
C ASN A 153 -2.80 9.00 -4.78
N GLY A 154 -2.19 8.40 -3.77
CA GLY A 154 -0.74 8.26 -3.69
C GLY A 154 -0.29 6.82 -3.85
N THR A 155 0.91 6.67 -4.42
CA THR A 155 1.59 5.39 -4.55
C THR A 155 2.92 5.43 -3.82
N LEU A 156 3.21 4.36 -3.07
CA LEU A 156 4.51 4.13 -2.44
C LEU A 156 5.57 3.73 -3.49
N PRO A 157 6.83 4.13 -3.31
CA PRO A 157 7.92 3.58 -4.12
C PRO A 157 8.05 2.08 -3.87
N SER A 158 8.47 1.33 -4.89
CA SER A 158 8.74 -0.10 -4.79
C SER A 158 9.90 -0.38 -3.84
N ASP A 159 10.92 0.48 -3.84
CA ASP A 159 12.11 0.33 -3.03
C ASP A 159 11.88 0.76 -1.58
N TYR A 160 12.33 -0.09 -0.64
CA TYR A 160 12.19 0.18 0.80
C TYR A 160 13.13 1.26 1.30
N PHE A 161 14.29 1.40 0.65
CA PHE A 161 15.37 2.29 1.06
C PHE A 161 15.78 3.27 -0.03
N GLY A 162 14.86 3.57 -0.97
CA GLY A 162 15.14 4.41 -2.13
C GLY A 162 15.66 5.82 -1.81
N TYR A 163 15.42 6.33 -0.60
CA TYR A 163 15.93 7.62 -0.15
C TYR A 163 17.34 7.56 0.45
N MET A 164 17.84 6.35 0.82
CA MET A 164 19.13 6.19 1.47
C MET A 164 20.26 6.06 0.44
N GLY A 165 21.43 6.60 0.77
CA GLY A 165 22.67 6.23 0.11
C GLY A 165 23.12 4.86 0.61
N LEU A 166 23.24 3.88 -0.28
CA LEU A 166 23.67 2.53 0.05
C LEU A 166 25.06 2.25 -0.51
N SER A 167 25.84 1.46 0.22
CA SER A 167 27.15 1.00 -0.18
C SER A 167 27.23 -0.52 -0.17
N SER A 168 27.87 -1.10 -1.16
CA SER A 168 28.17 -2.53 -1.23
C SER A 168 29.54 -2.80 -0.62
N LEU A 169 29.63 -3.79 0.24
CA LEU A 169 30.84 -4.24 0.93
C LEU A 169 31.47 -5.49 0.28
N THR A 170 30.83 -6.02 -0.79
CA THR A 170 31.23 -7.28 -1.43
C THR A 170 32.23 -7.07 -2.57
N ASN A 171 32.66 -5.85 -2.79
CA ASN A 171 33.63 -5.52 -3.85
C ASN A 171 35.07 -5.58 -3.33
N GLY A 172 35.96 -6.03 -4.16
CA GLY A 172 37.38 -6.09 -3.86
C GLY A 172 38.24 -5.44 -4.95
N TYR A 173 39.35 -4.88 -4.57
CA TYR A 173 40.39 -4.40 -5.47
C TYR A 173 41.75 -5.00 -5.04
N LEU A 174 42.39 -5.72 -5.94
CA LEU A 174 43.66 -6.41 -5.66
C LEU A 174 43.63 -7.28 -4.39
N GLU A 175 42.56 -8.12 -4.28
CA GLU A 175 42.30 -8.99 -3.11
C GLU A 175 42.03 -8.26 -1.78
N GLN A 176 41.95 -6.94 -1.80
CA GLN A 176 41.57 -6.15 -0.63
C GLN A 176 40.07 -5.84 -0.65
N PRO A 177 39.38 -5.98 0.50
CA PRO A 177 37.97 -5.61 0.58
C PRO A 177 37.76 -4.11 0.34
N GLY A 178 36.81 -3.77 -0.51
CA GLY A 178 36.51 -2.41 -0.91
C GLY A 178 35.03 -2.07 -0.69
N ILE A 179 34.75 -0.79 -0.54
CA ILE A 179 33.40 -0.25 -0.40
C ILE A 179 33.10 0.54 -1.67
N ILE A 180 31.99 0.18 -2.34
CA ILE A 180 31.51 0.92 -3.51
C ILE A 180 30.09 1.40 -3.23
N GLN A 181 29.82 2.66 -3.55
CA GLN A 181 28.46 3.20 -3.47
C GLN A 181 27.58 2.50 -4.51
N SER A 182 26.54 1.81 -4.06
CA SER A 182 25.58 1.08 -4.90
C SER A 182 24.34 1.89 -5.22
N GLN A 183 24.01 2.89 -4.38
CA GLN A 183 22.86 3.75 -4.54
C GLN A 183 23.16 5.17 -4.05
N LEU A 184 22.82 6.16 -4.87
CA LEU A 184 22.89 7.56 -4.48
C LEU A 184 21.76 7.91 -3.53
N ARG A 185 22.05 8.77 -2.56
CA ARG A 185 21.04 9.30 -1.64
C ARG A 185 20.10 10.23 -2.41
N ASN A 186 18.79 10.08 -2.15
CA ASN A 186 17.75 10.94 -2.70
C ASN A 186 16.81 11.41 -1.57
N ASP A 187 17.11 12.56 -1.01
CA ASP A 187 16.34 13.15 0.09
C ASP A 187 14.99 13.71 -0.35
N ASP A 188 14.83 13.99 -1.65
CA ASP A 188 13.63 14.57 -2.25
C ASP A 188 12.60 13.50 -2.65
N LEU A 189 12.88 12.22 -2.38
CA LEU A 189 11.93 11.15 -2.67
C LEU A 189 10.63 11.36 -1.88
N GLN A 190 9.53 11.48 -2.60
CA GLN A 190 8.20 11.74 -2.03
C GLN A 190 7.12 10.89 -2.68
N TRP A 191 5.91 10.98 -2.16
CA TRP A 191 4.74 10.29 -2.68
C TRP A 191 4.48 10.64 -4.14
N LEU A 192 4.24 9.59 -4.95
CA LEU A 192 3.80 9.76 -6.34
C LEU A 192 2.29 9.94 -6.35
N SER A 193 1.83 11.08 -6.86
CA SER A 193 0.42 11.43 -6.93
C SER A 193 -0.20 10.99 -8.24
N LEU A 194 -1.32 10.27 -8.18
CA LEU A 194 -2.14 9.86 -9.31
C LEU A 194 -3.50 10.53 -9.22
N ILE A 195 -3.95 11.14 -10.33
CA ILE A 195 -5.26 11.77 -10.42
C ILE A 195 -6.21 10.82 -11.14
N HIS A 196 -7.37 10.59 -10.54
CA HIS A 196 -8.49 9.86 -11.13
C HIS A 196 -9.70 10.78 -11.28
N ILE A 197 -10.33 10.70 -12.45
CA ILE A 197 -11.55 11.44 -12.80
C ILE A 197 -12.69 10.45 -13.00
#